data_a078d081cf374ac447da7d2913d3f109
#
_entry.id   a078d081cf374ac447da7d2913d3f109
#
_cell.length_a   1.000
_cell.length_b   1.000
_cell.length_c   1.000
_cell.angle_alpha   90.00
_cell.angle_beta   90.00
_cell.angle_gamma   90.00
#
_symmetry.space_group_name_H-M   'P 1'
#
loop_
_entity.id
_entity.type
_entity.pdbx_description
1 polymer ?
#
loop_
_entity_poly.entity_id
_entity_poly.type
_entity_poly.pdbx_seq_one_letter_code
_entity_poly.pdbx_strand_id
1 'polypeptide(L)'
;MESVLIRYPAPLRDALLDLRALILETAADLPEIGELRETLKWGQPAYLPKRPRIGTTLRIDGLRGEPTGHALFFHCQSSLGQEFRRHYGDALTILGDRSIILGIQEEPPLEPLRHCIALALTYHLRKRSPA
;
A
#
# COMPACT_ATOMS: atom_id res chain seq x y z
N MET A 1 -14.02 -8.99 1.47
CA MET A 1 -13.40 -7.82 0.80
C MET A 1 -13.74 -7.74 -0.68
N GLU A 2 -13.85 -8.85 -1.37
CA GLU A 2 -14.23 -8.84 -2.78
C GLU A 2 -15.58 -8.18 -3.02
N SER A 3 -16.52 -8.33 -2.09
CA SER A 3 -17.84 -7.69 -2.18
C SER A 3 -17.76 -6.16 -2.18
N VAL A 4 -16.72 -5.59 -1.59
CA VAL A 4 -16.48 -4.15 -1.62
C VAL A 4 -15.91 -3.75 -2.99
N LEU A 5 -14.96 -4.51 -3.50
CA LEU A 5 -14.28 -4.21 -4.77
C LEU A 5 -15.18 -4.40 -5.97
N ILE A 6 -16.25 -5.19 -5.87
CA ILE A 6 -17.17 -5.40 -6.98
C ILE A 6 -17.88 -4.11 -7.41
N ARG A 7 -17.90 -3.09 -6.56
CA ARG A 7 -18.50 -1.79 -6.87
C ARG A 7 -17.72 -1.00 -7.91
N TYR A 8 -16.45 -1.36 -8.12
CA TYR A 8 -15.60 -0.66 -9.07
C TYR A 8 -15.81 -1.20 -10.48
N PRO A 9 -15.62 -0.38 -11.53
CA PRO A 9 -15.62 -0.88 -12.91
C PRO A 9 -14.56 -1.96 -13.09
N ALA A 10 -14.82 -2.89 -14.02
CA ALA A 10 -14.00 -4.09 -14.14
C ALA A 10 -12.49 -3.85 -14.26
N PRO A 11 -11.99 -2.91 -15.11
CA PRO A 11 -10.54 -2.71 -15.19
C PRO A 11 -9.94 -2.22 -13.90
N LEU A 12 -10.63 -1.30 -13.21
CA LEU A 12 -10.16 -0.77 -11.93
C LEU A 12 -10.25 -1.84 -10.84
N ARG A 13 -11.32 -2.60 -10.83
CA ARG A 13 -11.50 -3.70 -9.87
C ARG A 13 -10.35 -4.70 -9.98
N ASP A 14 -9.99 -5.09 -11.21
CA ASP A 14 -8.91 -6.04 -11.44
C ASP A 14 -7.58 -5.48 -10.94
N ALA A 15 -7.32 -4.21 -11.18
CA ALA A 15 -6.10 -3.55 -10.70
C ALA A 15 -6.04 -3.51 -9.18
N LEU A 16 -7.17 -3.23 -8.53
CA LEU A 16 -7.24 -3.20 -7.06
C LEU A 16 -7.09 -4.60 -6.47
N LEU A 17 -7.64 -5.61 -7.14
CA LEU A 17 -7.45 -7.01 -6.70
C LEU A 17 -5.99 -7.43 -6.81
N ASP A 18 -5.30 -7.01 -7.87
CA ASP A 18 -3.87 -7.29 -8.03
C ASP A 18 -3.05 -6.60 -6.93
N LEU A 19 -3.39 -5.35 -6.61
CA LEU A 19 -2.70 -4.63 -5.54
C LEU A 19 -2.96 -5.27 -4.18
N ARG A 20 -4.20 -5.70 -3.94
CA ARG A 20 -4.55 -6.45 -2.74
C ARG A 20 -3.71 -7.72 -2.62
N ALA A 21 -3.61 -8.48 -3.72
CA ALA A 21 -2.83 -9.71 -3.73
C ALA A 21 -1.36 -9.43 -3.41
N LEU A 22 -0.80 -8.36 -3.97
CA LEU A 22 0.59 -7.99 -3.70
C LEU A 22 0.81 -7.66 -2.22
N ILE A 23 -0.12 -6.92 -1.61
CA ILE A 23 -0.04 -6.60 -0.17
C ILE A 23 -0.07 -7.88 0.66
N LEU A 24 -1.02 -8.78 0.37
CA LEU A 24 -1.16 -10.02 1.13
C LEU A 24 0.05 -10.94 0.96
N GLU A 25 0.58 -11.05 -0.26
CA GLU A 25 1.77 -11.85 -0.53
C GLU A 25 3.00 -11.27 0.19
N THR A 26 3.17 -9.96 0.15
CA THR A 26 4.28 -9.29 0.83
C THR A 26 4.22 -9.54 2.33
N ALA A 27 3.02 -9.40 2.90
CA ALA A 27 2.83 -9.65 4.34
C ALA A 27 3.16 -11.09 4.71
N ALA A 28 2.77 -12.04 3.86
CA ALA A 28 3.06 -13.46 4.11
C ALA A 28 4.56 -13.75 4.14
N ASP A 29 5.36 -12.96 3.44
CA ASP A 29 6.81 -13.07 3.43
C ASP A 29 7.50 -12.33 4.59
N LEU A 30 6.73 -11.76 5.50
CA LEU A 30 7.23 -10.98 6.63
C LEU A 30 6.76 -11.61 7.96
N PRO A 31 7.33 -12.75 8.37
CA PRO A 31 6.87 -13.41 9.60
C PRO A 31 6.98 -12.54 10.84
N GLU A 32 7.87 -11.57 10.84
CA GLU A 32 8.07 -10.66 11.98
C GLU A 32 6.87 -9.77 12.27
N ILE A 33 5.98 -9.52 11.29
CA ILE A 33 4.80 -8.69 11.53
C ILE A 33 3.63 -9.48 12.11
N GLY A 34 3.69 -10.80 12.07
CA GLY A 34 2.59 -11.64 12.52
C GLY A 34 1.40 -11.58 11.57
N GLU A 35 0.22 -11.68 12.13
CA GLU A 35 -1.01 -11.70 11.34
C GLU A 35 -1.35 -10.31 10.79
N LEU A 36 -1.79 -10.26 9.53
CA LEU A 36 -2.25 -9.02 8.89
C LEU A 36 -3.77 -8.92 9.02
N ARG A 37 -4.26 -7.74 9.34
CA ARG A 37 -5.69 -7.44 9.35
C ARG A 37 -6.08 -6.79 8.04
N GLU A 38 -7.15 -7.27 7.43
CA GLU A 38 -7.81 -6.63 6.30
C GLU A 38 -9.14 -6.07 6.80
N THR A 39 -9.38 -4.79 6.61
CA THR A 39 -10.57 -4.11 7.11
C THR A 39 -10.97 -2.96 6.19
N LEU A 40 -11.94 -2.18 6.59
CA LEU A 40 -12.35 -0.96 5.88
C LEU A 40 -12.09 0.25 6.77
N LYS A 41 -11.46 1.27 6.18
CA LYS A 41 -11.29 2.57 6.84
C LYS A 41 -11.72 3.63 5.85
N TRP A 42 -12.69 4.46 6.23
CA TRP A 42 -13.25 5.48 5.35
C TRP A 42 -13.81 4.88 4.05
N GLY A 43 -14.35 3.64 4.14
CA GLY A 43 -14.85 2.94 2.96
C GLY A 43 -13.80 2.35 2.05
N GLN A 44 -12.52 2.46 2.41
CA GLN A 44 -11.40 1.94 1.62
C GLN A 44 -10.86 0.66 2.24
N PRO A 45 -10.49 -0.33 1.41
CA PRO A 45 -9.77 -1.49 1.94
C PRO A 45 -8.49 -1.05 2.62
N ALA A 46 -8.26 -1.55 3.82
CA ALA A 46 -7.14 -1.15 4.66
C ALA A 46 -6.43 -2.38 5.20
N TYR A 47 -5.11 -2.29 5.30
CA TYR A 47 -4.22 -3.39 5.66
C TYR A 47 -3.24 -2.93 6.71
N LEU A 48 -3.15 -3.66 7.82
CA LEU A 48 -2.23 -3.33 8.89
C LEU A 48 -1.92 -4.60 9.70
N PRO A 49 -0.73 -4.67 10.33
CA PRO A 49 -0.46 -5.77 11.25
C PRO A 49 -1.49 -5.76 12.38
N LYS A 50 -1.96 -6.95 12.76
CA LYS A 50 -2.99 -7.08 13.79
C LYS A 50 -2.49 -6.62 15.16
N ARG A 51 -1.23 -6.92 15.50
CA ARG A 51 -0.63 -6.45 16.75
C ARG A 51 -0.26 -4.98 16.63
N PRO A 52 -0.45 -4.18 17.72
CA PRO A 52 -0.13 -2.75 17.67
C PRO A 52 1.37 -2.49 17.58
N ARG A 53 1.71 -1.32 17.05
CA ARG A 53 3.08 -0.80 17.02
C ARG A 53 4.05 -1.67 16.23
N ILE A 54 3.57 -2.36 15.20
CA ILE A 54 4.39 -3.13 14.28
C ILE A 54 4.62 -2.34 12.99
N GLY A 55 3.54 -1.96 12.33
CA GLY A 55 3.59 -1.21 11.08
C GLY A 55 2.49 -0.18 10.98
N THR A 56 2.46 0.53 9.87
CA THR A 56 1.42 1.52 9.60
C THR A 56 0.33 0.91 8.72
N THR A 57 -0.80 1.60 8.65
CA THR A 57 -1.92 1.18 7.80
C THR A 57 -1.67 1.57 6.36
N LEU A 58 -1.92 0.63 5.44
CA LEU A 58 -1.99 0.88 4.01
C LEU A 58 -3.47 0.84 3.60
N ARG A 59 -3.86 1.75 2.70
CA ARG A 59 -5.22 1.76 2.14
C ARG A 59 -5.12 1.78 0.62
N ILE A 60 -6.12 1.22 -0.06
CA ILE A 60 -6.18 1.24 -1.51
C ILE A 60 -7.50 1.81 -1.96
N ASP A 61 -7.50 2.52 -3.09
CA ASP A 61 -8.71 3.08 -3.68
C ASP A 61 -8.45 3.49 -5.12
N GLY A 62 -9.53 3.67 -5.88
CA GLY A 62 -9.45 4.24 -7.21
C GLY A 62 -9.27 5.76 -7.15
N LEU A 63 -8.80 6.32 -8.25
CA LEU A 63 -8.66 7.76 -8.40
C LEU A 63 -9.85 8.31 -9.19
N ARG A 64 -10.44 9.39 -8.69
CA ARG A 64 -11.59 10.01 -9.32
C ARG A 64 -11.22 10.51 -10.72
N GLY A 65 -12.05 10.16 -11.71
CA GLY A 65 -11.87 10.62 -13.07
C GLY A 65 -10.88 9.81 -13.90
N GLU A 66 -10.23 8.80 -13.30
CA GLU A 66 -9.25 7.97 -13.99
C GLU A 66 -9.77 6.54 -14.10
N PRO A 67 -10.01 6.03 -15.33
CA PRO A 67 -10.63 4.71 -15.50
C PRO A 67 -9.88 3.55 -14.85
N THR A 68 -8.55 3.59 -14.85
CA THR A 68 -7.71 2.56 -14.25
C THR A 68 -6.78 3.10 -13.17
N GLY A 69 -6.83 4.41 -12.93
CA GLY A 69 -5.99 5.04 -11.92
C GLY A 69 -6.39 4.63 -10.53
N HIS A 70 -5.42 4.25 -9.73
CA HIS A 70 -5.63 3.87 -8.34
C HIS A 70 -4.43 4.29 -7.52
N ALA A 71 -4.51 4.13 -6.21
CA ALA A 71 -3.43 4.56 -5.34
C ALA A 71 -3.27 3.63 -4.16
N LEU A 72 -2.04 3.54 -3.69
CA LEU A 72 -1.69 2.96 -2.41
C LEU A 72 -1.45 4.12 -1.45
N PHE A 73 -2.32 4.26 -0.45
CA PHE A 73 -2.22 5.33 0.53
C PHE A 73 -1.47 4.86 1.76
N PHE A 74 -0.62 5.72 2.30
CA PHE A 74 0.14 5.43 3.51
C PHE A 74 -0.01 6.60 4.50
N HIS A 75 0.52 6.43 5.72
CA HIS A 75 0.29 7.40 6.78
C HIS A 75 1.09 8.68 6.56
N CYS A 76 0.40 9.81 6.44
CA CYS A 76 1.02 11.10 6.10
C CYS A 76 1.93 11.66 7.21
N GLN A 77 1.75 11.22 8.45
CA GLN A 77 2.59 11.66 9.56
C GLN A 77 3.81 10.77 9.80
N SER A 78 4.00 9.75 8.95
CA SER A 78 5.16 8.89 9.00
C SER A 78 6.28 9.45 8.12
N SER A 79 7.49 8.90 8.25
CA SER A 79 8.59 9.23 7.35
C SER A 79 8.59 8.39 6.07
N LEU A 80 7.51 7.65 5.82
CA LEU A 80 7.43 6.73 4.66
C LEU A 80 7.56 7.44 3.33
N GLY A 81 6.95 8.61 3.18
CA GLY A 81 7.06 9.36 1.93
C GLY A 81 8.50 9.67 1.57
N GLN A 82 9.28 10.11 2.55
CA GLN A 82 10.70 10.38 2.36
C GLN A 82 11.48 9.11 2.04
N GLU A 83 11.18 8.00 2.75
CA GLU A 83 11.83 6.72 2.51
C GLU A 83 11.54 6.23 1.08
N PHE A 84 10.29 6.32 0.64
CA PHE A 84 9.89 5.89 -0.69
C PHE A 84 10.58 6.72 -1.77
N ARG A 85 10.65 8.05 -1.60
CA ARG A 85 11.33 8.91 -2.57
C ARG A 85 12.82 8.64 -2.62
N ARG A 86 13.43 8.40 -1.48
CA ARG A 86 14.87 8.12 -1.43
C ARG A 86 15.20 6.84 -2.19
N HIS A 87 14.35 5.81 -2.06
CA HIS A 87 14.59 4.53 -2.74
C HIS A 87 14.10 4.52 -4.18
N TYR A 88 12.94 5.13 -4.46
CA TYR A 88 12.23 4.90 -5.72
C TYR A 88 11.61 6.15 -6.32
N GLY A 89 12.14 7.32 -6.03
CA GLY A 89 11.59 8.57 -6.56
C GLY A 89 11.54 8.62 -8.08
N ASP A 90 12.45 7.91 -8.75
CA ASP A 90 12.47 7.87 -10.22
C ASP A 90 11.62 6.74 -10.80
N ALA A 91 11.28 5.74 -10.01
CA ALA A 91 10.55 4.56 -10.47
C ALA A 91 9.06 4.60 -10.14
N LEU A 92 8.67 5.32 -9.09
CA LEU A 92 7.29 5.39 -8.61
C LEU A 92 6.82 6.84 -8.59
N THR A 93 5.54 7.04 -8.89
CA THR A 93 4.90 8.35 -8.76
C THR A 93 4.37 8.51 -7.34
N ILE A 94 5.07 9.31 -6.54
CA ILE A 94 4.70 9.53 -5.14
C ILE A 94 4.11 10.92 -5.01
N LEU A 95 2.86 11.00 -4.56
CA LEU A 95 2.15 12.26 -4.43
C LEU A 95 2.13 12.69 -2.96
N GLY A 96 2.80 13.81 -2.68
CA GLY A 96 2.88 14.33 -1.32
C GLY A 96 3.48 13.32 -0.37
N ASP A 97 2.95 13.25 0.83
CA ASP A 97 3.41 12.33 1.88
C ASP A 97 2.40 11.24 2.17
N ARG A 98 1.51 10.93 1.22
CA ARG A 98 0.39 10.06 1.50
C ARG A 98 0.07 9.00 0.47
N SER A 99 0.57 9.09 -0.78
CA SER A 99 0.13 8.12 -1.78
C SER A 99 1.17 7.82 -2.85
N ILE A 100 1.10 6.58 -3.35
CA ILE A 100 1.77 6.14 -4.56
C ILE A 100 0.68 6.00 -5.62
N ILE A 101 0.82 6.71 -6.73
CA ILE A 101 -0.16 6.73 -7.81
C ILE A 101 0.16 5.64 -8.82
N LEU A 102 -0.85 4.85 -9.17
CA LEU A 102 -0.70 3.66 -10.02
C LEU A 102 -1.71 3.68 -11.18
N GLY A 103 -1.36 2.97 -12.24
CA GLY A 103 -2.34 2.63 -13.28
C GLY A 103 -2.76 3.74 -14.21
N ILE A 104 -2.13 4.92 -14.18
CA ILE A 104 -2.50 6.02 -15.08
C ILE A 104 -1.76 5.88 -16.41
N GLN A 105 -0.48 5.54 -16.38
CA GLN A 105 0.32 5.38 -17.59
C GLN A 105 0.93 3.99 -17.65
N GLU A 106 2.16 3.84 -17.20
CA GLU A 106 2.84 2.56 -17.19
C GLU A 106 2.68 1.89 -15.83
N GLU A 107 2.67 0.56 -15.84
CA GLU A 107 2.69 -0.21 -14.61
C GLU A 107 4.01 0.02 -13.88
N PRO A 108 3.98 0.34 -12.58
CA PRO A 108 5.22 0.48 -11.84
C PRO A 108 5.90 -0.88 -11.67
N PRO A 109 7.24 -0.90 -11.49
CA PRO A 109 7.93 -2.16 -11.21
C PRO A 109 7.40 -2.79 -9.93
N LEU A 110 7.14 -4.10 -9.97
CA LEU A 110 6.57 -4.81 -8.83
C LEU A 110 7.52 -4.82 -7.63
N GLU A 111 8.81 -5.00 -7.85
CA GLU A 111 9.77 -5.08 -6.74
C GLU A 111 9.88 -3.78 -5.94
N PRO A 112 9.99 -2.60 -6.57
CA PRO A 112 9.91 -1.35 -5.82
C PRO A 112 8.61 -1.20 -5.02
N LEU A 113 7.48 -1.56 -5.63
CA LEU A 113 6.18 -1.45 -4.95
C LEU A 113 6.11 -2.42 -3.77
N ARG A 114 6.56 -3.66 -3.97
CA ARG A 114 6.64 -4.67 -2.90
C ARG A 114 7.49 -4.16 -1.73
N HIS A 115 8.64 -3.56 -2.03
CA HIS A 115 9.52 -3.03 -0.99
C HIS A 115 8.85 -1.90 -0.20
N CYS A 116 8.15 -1.00 -0.89
CA CYS A 116 7.40 0.07 -0.20
C CYS A 116 6.33 -0.50 0.73
N ILE A 117 5.61 -1.53 0.29
CA ILE A 117 4.63 -2.21 1.12
C ILE A 117 5.31 -2.80 2.36
N ALA A 118 6.44 -3.49 2.18
CA ALA A 118 7.19 -4.08 3.29
C ALA A 118 7.67 -3.01 4.27
N LEU A 119 8.16 -1.89 3.77
CA LEU A 119 8.60 -0.78 4.63
C LEU A 119 7.45 -0.24 5.48
N ALA A 120 6.26 -0.11 4.90
CA ALA A 120 5.10 0.36 5.64
C ALA A 120 4.66 -0.64 6.71
N LEU A 121 4.61 -1.92 6.37
CA LEU A 121 4.14 -2.96 7.30
C LEU A 121 5.12 -3.22 8.44
N THR A 122 6.37 -2.82 8.31
CA THR A 122 7.39 -2.98 9.35
C THR A 122 7.83 -1.65 9.96
N TYR A 123 7.11 -0.58 9.68
CA TYR A 123 7.54 0.78 10.01
C TYR A 123 7.97 0.94 11.47
N HIS A 124 7.10 0.57 12.42
CA HIS A 124 7.40 0.74 13.83
C HIS A 124 8.46 -0.23 14.35
N LEU A 125 8.51 -1.45 13.78
CA LEU A 125 9.59 -2.38 14.11
C LEU A 125 10.95 -1.80 13.75
N ARG A 126 11.05 -1.21 12.55
CA ARG A 126 12.31 -0.61 12.09
C ARG A 126 12.72 0.59 12.91
N LYS A 127 11.74 1.41 13.33
CA LYS A 127 12.02 2.62 14.12
C LYS A 127 12.43 2.31 15.56
N ARG A 128 12.07 1.15 16.09
CA ARG A 128 12.48 0.73 17.43
C ARG A 128 13.86 0.10 17.47
N SER A 129 14.34 -0.38 16.32
CA SER A 129 15.64 -1.02 16.26
C SER A 129 16.75 0.02 16.43
N PRO A 130 17.70 -0.17 17.34
CA PRO A 130 18.87 0.71 17.41
C PRO A 130 19.67 0.54 16.11
N ALA A 131 20.08 1.65 15.57
CA ALA A 131 20.82 1.64 14.32
C ALA A 131 22.19 1.01 14.51
#